data_a8f9c8154d64b27e729416c375a39351
#
_entry.id   a8f9c8154d64b27e729416c375a39351
#
_cell.length_a   1.000
_cell.length_b   1.000
_cell.length_c   1.000
_cell.angle_alpha   90.00
_cell.angle_beta   90.00
_cell.angle_gamma   90.00
#
_symmetry.space_group_name_H-M   'P 1'
#
loop_
_entity.id
_entity.type
_entity.pdbx_description
1 polymer ?
#
loop_
_entity_poly.entity_id
_entity_poly.type
_entity_poly.pdbx_seq_one_letter_code
_entity_poly.pdbx_strand_id
1 'polypeptide(L)'
;TVYPDDQEAYDTWHNDCGVEESHITRLEDNFWEIGEGPCGPDSEIFFDQGPEHGCDDPNCAPGCDCDRYLEIWNLVFTQFNKMPDGSYEPLQHKNIDTGAGLERLASVLQHCKTNFETDLIFPIIEATAKRAGVKYNEDPNTDVSLKVIADHARAVTALISDGVLPSNEGRGYV
;
A
#
# COMPACT_ATOMS: atom_id res chain seq x y z
N THR A 1 3.58 2.27 12.03
CA THR A 1 3.00 1.21 12.87
C THR A 1 4.02 0.13 13.17
N VAL A 2 3.82 -0.66 14.21
CA VAL A 2 4.66 -1.80 14.60
C VAL A 2 3.79 -2.92 15.16
N TYR A 3 4.27 -4.17 15.05
CA TYR A 3 3.63 -5.31 15.70
C TYR A 3 3.69 -5.17 17.24
N PRO A 4 2.64 -5.51 17.99
CA PRO A 4 2.57 -5.28 19.44
C PRO A 4 3.72 -5.89 20.23
N ASP A 5 4.15 -7.10 19.87
CA ASP A 5 5.22 -7.83 20.55
C ASP A 5 6.62 -7.54 20.00
N ASP A 6 6.76 -6.72 18.94
CA ASP A 6 8.05 -6.32 18.39
C ASP A 6 8.61 -5.09 19.11
N GLN A 7 9.17 -5.34 20.30
CA GLN A 7 9.80 -4.28 21.09
C GLN A 7 11.09 -3.75 20.45
N GLU A 8 11.82 -4.58 19.69
CA GLU A 8 13.04 -4.18 18.98
C GLU A 8 12.71 -3.10 17.93
N ALA A 9 11.66 -3.31 17.12
CA ALA A 9 11.21 -2.31 16.17
C ALA A 9 10.71 -1.03 16.85
N TYR A 10 9.90 -1.16 17.91
CA TYR A 10 9.44 -0.01 18.68
C TYR A 10 10.61 0.83 19.21
N ASP A 11 11.59 0.20 19.86
CA ASP A 11 12.74 0.88 20.45
C ASP A 11 13.59 1.56 19.36
N THR A 12 13.77 0.91 18.22
CA THR A 12 14.48 1.49 17.08
C THR A 12 13.76 2.75 16.56
N TRP A 13 12.46 2.69 16.34
CA TRP A 13 11.71 3.86 15.90
C TRP A 13 11.74 4.99 16.93
N HIS A 14 11.47 4.67 18.19
CA HIS A 14 11.36 5.68 19.24
C HIS A 14 12.72 6.24 19.66
N ASN A 15 13.68 5.37 20.02
CA ASN A 15 14.93 5.77 20.62
C ASN A 15 16.00 6.14 19.58
N ASP A 16 16.15 5.35 18.51
CA ASP A 16 17.22 5.55 17.53
C ASP A 16 16.80 6.51 16.41
N CYS A 17 15.56 6.40 15.92
CA CYS A 17 15.03 7.28 14.88
C CYS A 17 14.37 8.56 15.43
N GLY A 18 14.08 8.62 16.74
CA GLY A 18 13.51 9.80 17.39
C GLY A 18 12.02 10.03 17.07
N VAL A 19 11.28 8.98 16.69
CA VAL A 19 9.84 9.08 16.45
C VAL A 19 9.11 9.23 17.79
N GLU A 20 8.27 10.25 17.92
CA GLU A 20 7.47 10.45 19.13
C GLU A 20 6.52 9.29 19.38
N GLU A 21 6.35 8.88 20.63
CA GLU A 21 5.48 7.76 21.02
C GLU A 21 4.04 7.93 20.50
N SER A 22 3.54 9.16 20.48
CA SER A 22 2.20 9.48 19.94
C SER A 22 2.03 9.19 18.44
N HIS A 23 3.13 9.00 17.72
CA HIS A 23 3.15 8.67 16.29
C HIS A 23 3.44 7.18 16.03
N ILE A 24 3.55 6.36 17.08
CA ILE A 24 3.77 4.92 16.95
C ILE A 24 2.51 4.18 17.38
N THR A 25 1.84 3.55 16.44
CA THR A 25 0.65 2.72 16.69
C THR A 25 1.05 1.25 16.67
N ARG A 26 0.59 0.49 17.67
CA ARG A 26 0.78 -0.97 17.71
C ARG A 26 -0.43 -1.66 17.09
N LEU A 27 -0.21 -2.44 16.02
CA LEU A 27 -1.27 -3.14 15.29
C LEU A 27 -0.95 -4.63 15.19
N GLU A 28 -1.93 -5.47 15.49
CA GLU A 28 -1.82 -6.94 15.32
C GLU A 28 -1.59 -7.33 13.86
N ASP A 29 -2.09 -6.52 12.92
CA ASP A 29 -1.94 -6.74 11.47
C ASP A 29 -0.51 -6.51 10.96
N ASN A 30 0.39 -5.93 11.78
CA ASN A 30 1.81 -5.79 11.46
C ASN A 30 2.59 -7.11 11.66
N PHE A 31 2.04 -8.20 11.13
CA PHE A 31 2.70 -9.50 11.05
C PHE A 31 2.47 -10.12 9.68
N TRP A 32 3.53 -10.24 8.90
CA TRP A 32 3.47 -10.74 7.53
C TRP A 32 3.69 -12.26 7.47
N GLU A 33 2.79 -12.97 6.79
CA GLU A 33 2.91 -14.38 6.47
C GLU A 33 2.14 -14.76 5.20
N ILE A 34 2.66 -15.70 4.42
CA ILE A 34 1.97 -16.30 3.27
C ILE A 34 2.05 -17.83 3.37
N GLY A 35 1.04 -18.43 4.00
CA GLY A 35 1.03 -19.89 4.19
C GLY A 35 2.22 -20.36 5.02
N GLU A 36 2.79 -21.54 4.67
CA GLU A 36 3.99 -22.09 5.29
C GLU A 36 5.24 -21.40 4.74
N GLY A 37 6.26 -21.22 5.59
CA GLY A 37 7.54 -20.63 5.18
C GLY A 37 7.95 -19.39 5.96
N PRO A 38 8.88 -18.59 5.41
CA PRO A 38 9.39 -17.39 6.06
C PRO A 38 8.28 -16.37 6.38
N CYS A 39 8.30 -15.84 7.60
CA CYS A 39 7.33 -14.87 8.10
C CYS A 39 7.94 -14.02 9.23
N GLY A 40 7.22 -13.02 9.68
CA GLY A 40 7.64 -12.19 10.81
C GLY A 40 6.87 -10.91 10.95
N PRO A 41 7.16 -10.13 12.01
CA PRO A 41 6.57 -8.81 12.19
C PRO A 41 7.00 -7.86 11.08
N ASP A 42 6.25 -6.79 10.93
CA ASP A 42 6.59 -5.70 10.05
C ASP A 42 6.35 -4.35 10.70
N SER A 43 6.91 -3.32 10.09
CA SER A 43 6.65 -1.92 10.40
C SER A 43 6.21 -1.21 9.14
N GLU A 44 5.21 -0.35 9.27
CA GLU A 44 4.70 0.44 8.16
C GLU A 44 4.82 1.93 8.44
N ILE A 45 5.15 2.69 7.41
CA ILE A 45 5.19 4.14 7.45
C ILE A 45 3.96 4.68 6.75
N PHE A 46 3.16 5.44 7.49
CA PHE A 46 1.97 6.10 7.00
C PHE A 46 2.19 7.60 6.85
N PHE A 47 1.63 8.16 5.80
CA PHE A 47 1.52 9.60 5.63
C PHE A 47 0.12 10.05 6.09
N ASP A 48 0.05 10.99 7.05
CA ASP A 48 -1.20 11.61 7.47
C ASP A 48 -1.62 12.67 6.44
N GLN A 49 -2.68 12.38 5.68
CA GLN A 49 -3.23 13.27 4.67
C GLN A 49 -4.04 14.44 5.26
N GLY A 50 -4.26 14.42 6.56
CA GLY A 50 -5.00 15.43 7.28
C GLY A 50 -6.40 14.99 7.70
N PRO A 51 -6.97 15.67 8.71
CA PRO A 51 -8.26 15.30 9.29
C PRO A 51 -9.44 15.39 8.30
N GLU A 52 -9.32 16.17 7.24
CA GLU A 52 -10.32 16.29 6.18
C GLU A 52 -10.50 15.00 5.35
N HIS A 53 -9.52 14.08 5.39
CA HIS A 53 -9.57 12.75 4.77
C HIS A 53 -9.96 11.65 5.77
N GLY A 54 -10.14 12.02 7.04
CA GLY A 54 -10.46 11.09 8.13
C GLY A 54 -11.94 10.74 8.20
N CYS A 55 -12.23 9.77 9.06
CA CYS A 55 -13.59 9.45 9.51
C CYS A 55 -13.95 10.26 10.77
N ASP A 56 -15.22 10.20 11.18
CA ASP A 56 -15.72 10.88 12.40
C ASP A 56 -15.33 10.14 13.70
N ASP A 57 -14.52 9.09 13.64
CA ASP A 57 -14.07 8.36 14.82
C ASP A 57 -13.01 9.18 15.58
N PRO A 58 -13.24 9.53 16.86
CA PRO A 58 -12.26 10.26 17.65
C PRO A 58 -10.95 9.47 17.88
N ASN A 59 -10.96 8.16 17.69
CA ASN A 59 -9.79 7.29 17.78
C ASN A 59 -9.14 6.98 16.41
N CYS A 60 -9.46 7.76 15.39
CA CYS A 60 -8.89 7.60 14.06
C CYS A 60 -7.35 7.63 14.11
N ALA A 61 -6.71 6.52 13.75
CA ALA A 61 -5.27 6.30 13.80
C ALA A 61 -4.84 5.47 12.58
N PRO A 62 -3.54 5.32 12.32
CA PRO A 62 -3.04 4.35 11.33
C PRO A 62 -3.64 2.96 11.55
N GLY A 63 -4.08 2.30 10.47
CA GLY A 63 -4.88 1.07 10.51
C GLY A 63 -6.40 1.28 10.47
N CYS A 64 -6.87 2.52 10.50
CA CYS A 64 -8.28 2.83 10.23
C CYS A 64 -8.57 2.69 8.72
N ASP A 65 -9.78 2.18 8.37
CA ASP A 65 -10.22 2.01 6.98
C ASP A 65 -10.53 3.33 6.22
N CYS A 66 -10.27 4.48 6.85
CA CYS A 66 -10.46 5.78 6.18
C CYS A 66 -9.24 6.20 5.37
N ASP A 67 -9.41 7.20 4.49
CA ASP A 67 -8.37 7.67 3.59
C ASP A 67 -7.32 8.60 4.24
N ARG A 68 -7.40 8.85 5.56
CA ARG A 68 -6.51 9.78 6.25
C ARG A 68 -5.06 9.30 6.27
N TYR A 69 -4.86 8.04 6.62
CA TYR A 69 -3.53 7.47 6.78
C TYR A 69 -3.17 6.60 5.58
N LEU A 70 -2.34 7.13 4.71
CA LEU A 70 -1.88 6.44 3.52
C LEU A 70 -0.57 5.70 3.83
N GLU A 71 -0.60 4.35 3.84
CA GLU A 71 0.62 3.56 3.90
C GLU A 71 1.48 3.82 2.67
N ILE A 72 2.73 4.26 2.88
CA ILE A 72 3.68 4.57 1.82
C ILE A 72 4.85 3.61 1.75
N TRP A 73 5.18 2.93 2.86
CA TRP A 73 6.32 2.02 2.94
C TRP A 73 6.07 0.93 3.96
N ASN A 74 6.43 -0.30 3.62
CA ASN A 74 6.41 -1.45 4.52
C ASN A 74 7.83 -2.02 4.68
N LEU A 75 8.22 -2.35 5.92
CA LEU A 75 9.49 -2.96 6.29
C LEU A 75 9.20 -4.30 6.97
N VAL A 76 9.42 -5.41 6.26
CA VAL A 76 9.16 -6.76 6.76
C VAL A 76 10.40 -7.34 7.41
N PHE A 77 10.29 -7.76 8.67
CA PHE A 77 11.36 -8.36 9.47
C PHE A 77 11.17 -9.89 9.50
N THR A 78 11.64 -10.57 8.46
CA THR A 78 11.53 -12.02 8.36
C THR A 78 12.40 -12.69 9.43
N GLN A 79 11.77 -13.15 10.50
CA GLN A 79 12.43 -13.68 11.71
C GLN A 79 12.10 -15.14 11.98
N PHE A 80 10.99 -15.65 11.41
CA PHE A 80 10.46 -16.96 11.70
C PHE A 80 10.20 -17.75 10.43
N ASN A 81 10.06 -19.08 10.60
CA ASN A 81 9.53 -19.99 9.61
C ASN A 81 8.24 -20.60 10.15
N LYS A 82 7.12 -20.40 9.47
CA LYS A 82 5.85 -21.03 9.83
C LYS A 82 5.84 -22.47 9.35
N MET A 83 5.64 -23.38 10.30
CA MET A 83 5.63 -24.82 10.08
C MET A 83 4.22 -25.30 9.65
N PRO A 84 4.10 -26.52 9.06
CA PRO A 84 2.81 -27.09 8.66
C PRO A 84 1.81 -27.26 9.81
N ASP A 85 2.28 -27.39 11.04
CA ASP A 85 1.43 -27.48 12.24
C ASP A 85 0.99 -26.10 12.78
N GLY A 86 1.40 -25.02 12.11
CA GLY A 86 1.09 -23.64 12.50
C GLY A 86 2.04 -23.05 13.53
N SER A 87 3.05 -23.77 14.00
CA SER A 87 4.07 -23.24 14.91
C SER A 87 5.08 -22.36 14.15
N TYR A 88 5.75 -21.47 14.89
CA TYR A 88 6.79 -20.58 14.37
C TYR A 88 8.15 -20.98 14.93
N GLU A 89 9.09 -21.29 14.05
CA GLU A 89 10.48 -21.55 14.41
C GLU A 89 11.36 -20.36 14.05
N PRO A 90 12.23 -19.88 14.97
CA PRO A 90 13.15 -18.79 14.66
C PRO A 90 14.10 -19.15 13.50
N LEU A 91 14.28 -18.22 12.56
CA LEU A 91 15.29 -18.36 11.50
C LEU A 91 16.70 -18.20 12.07
N GLN A 92 17.66 -18.97 11.54
CA GLN A 92 19.07 -18.82 11.89
C GLN A 92 19.63 -17.44 11.51
N HIS A 93 19.14 -16.88 10.43
CA HIS A 93 19.49 -15.56 9.95
C HIS A 93 18.20 -14.76 9.71
N LYS A 94 18.05 -13.68 10.47
CA LYS A 94 16.98 -12.72 10.25
C LYS A 94 17.25 -11.93 8.98
N ASN A 95 16.20 -11.58 8.25
CA ASN A 95 16.28 -10.78 7.03
C ASN A 95 15.31 -9.61 7.13
N ILE A 96 15.64 -8.53 6.44
CA ILE A 96 14.74 -7.40 6.24
C ILE A 96 14.46 -7.31 4.75
N ASP A 97 13.18 -7.27 4.39
CA ASP A 97 12.71 -6.93 3.06
C ASP A 97 11.85 -5.66 3.17
N THR A 98 11.89 -4.81 2.17
CA THR A 98 11.18 -3.53 2.24
C THR A 98 10.55 -3.21 0.89
N GLY A 99 9.34 -2.66 0.94
CA GLY A 99 8.59 -2.24 -0.24
C GLY A 99 7.93 -0.89 -0.04
N ALA A 100 8.00 -0.05 -1.08
CA ALA A 100 7.30 1.22 -1.11
C ALA A 100 6.39 1.31 -2.32
N GLY A 101 5.21 1.89 -2.15
CA GLY A 101 4.31 2.17 -3.26
C GLY A 101 4.80 3.37 -4.08
N LEU A 102 5.31 3.13 -5.29
CA LEU A 102 5.81 4.21 -6.15
C LEU A 102 4.74 5.28 -6.38
N GLU A 103 3.53 4.89 -6.72
CA GLU A 103 2.41 5.79 -6.98
C GLU A 103 1.97 6.53 -5.71
N ARG A 104 1.98 5.86 -4.56
CA ARG A 104 1.67 6.48 -3.26
C ARG A 104 2.73 7.51 -2.88
N LEU A 105 4.01 7.18 -2.99
CA LEU A 105 5.11 8.13 -2.77
C LEU A 105 5.03 9.32 -3.74
N ALA A 106 4.77 9.06 -5.02
CA ALA A 106 4.63 10.11 -6.03
C ALA A 106 3.46 11.03 -5.69
N SER A 107 2.30 10.51 -5.26
CA SER A 107 1.14 11.34 -4.89
C SER A 107 1.45 12.26 -3.70
N VAL A 108 2.14 11.77 -2.68
CA VAL A 108 2.56 12.56 -1.52
C VAL A 108 3.54 13.67 -1.94
N LEU A 109 4.58 13.34 -2.72
CA LEU A 109 5.61 14.30 -3.14
C LEU A 109 5.09 15.35 -4.14
N GLN A 110 4.11 14.98 -4.96
CA GLN A 110 3.46 15.89 -5.92
C GLN A 110 2.27 16.63 -5.32
N HIS A 111 1.92 16.37 -4.05
CA HIS A 111 0.75 16.94 -3.37
C HIS A 111 -0.56 16.69 -4.12
N CYS A 112 -0.70 15.48 -4.71
CA CYS A 112 -1.90 15.05 -5.39
C CYS A 112 -2.92 14.51 -4.38
N LYS A 113 -4.21 14.65 -4.67
CA LYS A 113 -5.29 14.10 -3.82
C LYS A 113 -5.36 12.57 -3.89
N THR A 114 -4.99 12.00 -5.03
CA THR A 114 -5.00 10.55 -5.26
C THR A 114 -3.83 10.15 -6.14
N ASN A 115 -3.48 8.86 -6.14
CA ASN A 115 -2.46 8.29 -7.02
C ASN A 115 -2.76 8.53 -8.52
N PHE A 116 -4.06 8.66 -8.87
CA PHE A 116 -4.52 8.88 -10.23
C PHE A 116 -4.20 10.27 -10.78
N GLU A 117 -3.92 11.24 -9.92
CA GLU A 117 -3.61 12.62 -10.32
C GLU A 117 -2.10 12.86 -10.46
N THR A 118 -1.27 11.83 -10.23
CA THR A 118 0.16 11.90 -10.43
C THR A 118 0.52 11.97 -11.92
N ASP A 119 1.70 12.51 -12.21
CA ASP A 119 2.26 12.52 -13.57
C ASP A 119 2.46 11.12 -14.18
N LEU A 120 2.43 10.07 -13.35
CA LEU A 120 2.52 8.67 -13.77
C LEU A 120 1.20 8.17 -14.41
N ILE A 121 0.05 8.59 -13.90
CA ILE A 121 -1.26 8.03 -14.28
C ILE A 121 -2.15 9.05 -14.98
N PHE A 122 -2.12 10.31 -14.56
CA PHE A 122 -3.00 11.35 -15.07
C PHE A 122 -2.99 11.54 -16.60
N PRO A 123 -1.86 11.41 -17.30
CA PRO A 123 -1.83 11.47 -18.76
C PRO A 123 -2.74 10.44 -19.46
N ILE A 124 -2.94 9.25 -18.83
CA ILE A 124 -3.85 8.23 -19.37
C ILE A 124 -5.31 8.66 -19.19
N ILE A 125 -5.63 9.27 -18.04
CA ILE A 125 -6.95 9.84 -17.76
C ILE A 125 -7.26 10.94 -18.75
N GLU A 126 -6.35 11.90 -18.98
CA GLU A 126 -6.53 12.99 -19.96
C GLU A 126 -6.75 12.48 -21.38
N ALA A 127 -5.94 11.51 -21.82
CA ALA A 127 -6.06 10.91 -23.15
C ALA A 127 -7.41 10.20 -23.31
N THR A 128 -7.86 9.47 -22.28
CA THR A 128 -9.13 8.76 -22.26
C THR A 128 -10.30 9.73 -22.26
N ALA A 129 -10.28 10.75 -21.41
CA ALA A 129 -11.30 11.78 -21.33
C ALA A 129 -11.47 12.52 -22.66
N LYS A 130 -10.36 12.92 -23.27
CA LYS A 130 -10.35 13.55 -24.61
C LYS A 130 -10.97 12.66 -25.67
N ARG A 131 -10.68 11.36 -25.66
CA ARG A 131 -11.22 10.40 -26.62
C ARG A 131 -12.71 10.14 -26.42
N ALA A 132 -13.16 10.14 -25.17
CA ALA A 132 -14.58 9.96 -24.79
C ALA A 132 -15.40 11.24 -24.95
N GLY A 133 -14.78 12.40 -25.14
CA GLY A 133 -15.48 13.71 -25.20
C GLY A 133 -16.03 14.18 -23.87
N VAL A 134 -15.39 13.76 -22.77
CA VAL A 134 -15.73 14.13 -21.37
C VAL A 134 -14.57 14.88 -20.71
N LYS A 135 -14.80 15.42 -19.53
CA LYS A 135 -13.74 16.05 -18.73
C LYS A 135 -13.68 15.44 -17.34
N TYR A 136 -12.46 15.29 -16.85
CA TYR A 136 -12.21 14.87 -15.48
C TYR A 136 -12.61 16.00 -14.49
N ASN A 137 -13.14 15.63 -13.33
CA ASN A 137 -13.66 16.52 -12.28
C ASN A 137 -14.97 17.28 -12.65
N GLU A 138 -15.73 16.83 -13.65
CA GLU A 138 -17.07 17.37 -13.95
C GLU A 138 -18.19 16.48 -13.40
N ASP A 139 -18.02 15.16 -13.38
CA ASP A 139 -18.99 14.19 -12.88
C ASP A 139 -18.32 13.02 -12.17
N PRO A 140 -18.63 12.76 -10.87
CA PRO A 140 -17.98 11.72 -10.08
C PRO A 140 -18.05 10.31 -10.70
N ASN A 141 -19.15 9.94 -11.36
CA ASN A 141 -19.27 8.61 -11.99
C ASN A 141 -18.37 8.48 -13.21
N THR A 142 -18.26 9.57 -13.98
CA THR A 142 -17.33 9.65 -15.11
C THR A 142 -15.89 9.57 -14.62
N ASP A 143 -15.55 10.25 -13.52
CA ASP A 143 -14.21 10.22 -12.94
C ASP A 143 -13.82 8.83 -12.47
N VAL A 144 -14.73 8.08 -11.80
CA VAL A 144 -14.51 6.68 -11.45
C VAL A 144 -14.22 5.84 -12.69
N SER A 145 -15.02 5.99 -13.75
CA SER A 145 -14.82 5.26 -15.01
C SER A 145 -13.47 5.56 -15.65
N LEU A 146 -13.04 6.82 -15.66
CA LEU A 146 -11.74 7.24 -16.18
C LEU A 146 -10.58 6.65 -15.37
N LYS A 147 -10.69 6.61 -14.04
CA LYS A 147 -9.70 5.99 -13.14
C LYS A 147 -9.60 4.48 -13.39
N VAL A 148 -10.73 3.79 -13.49
CA VAL A 148 -10.77 2.34 -13.79
C VAL A 148 -10.10 2.05 -15.13
N ILE A 149 -10.39 2.84 -16.17
CA ILE A 149 -9.74 2.65 -17.48
C ILE A 149 -8.23 2.88 -17.39
N ALA A 150 -7.78 3.90 -16.67
CA ALA A 150 -6.35 4.18 -16.52
C ALA A 150 -5.62 3.05 -15.78
N ASP A 151 -6.19 2.55 -14.69
CA ASP A 151 -5.66 1.42 -13.92
C ASP A 151 -5.57 0.16 -14.78
N HIS A 152 -6.67 -0.24 -15.40
CA HIS A 152 -6.75 -1.46 -16.19
C HIS A 152 -5.87 -1.39 -17.46
N ALA A 153 -5.77 -0.24 -18.10
CA ALA A 153 -4.90 -0.06 -19.27
C ALA A 153 -3.43 -0.29 -18.91
N ARG A 154 -2.97 0.19 -17.74
CA ARG A 154 -1.61 -0.08 -17.23
C ARG A 154 -1.41 -1.56 -16.94
N ALA A 155 -2.32 -2.16 -16.17
CA ALA A 155 -2.22 -3.57 -15.80
C ALA A 155 -2.20 -4.49 -17.03
N VAL A 156 -3.12 -4.30 -17.97
CA VAL A 156 -3.19 -5.08 -19.22
C VAL A 156 -1.94 -4.88 -20.06
N THR A 157 -1.44 -3.65 -20.17
CA THR A 157 -0.21 -3.37 -20.92
C THR A 157 0.99 -4.09 -20.32
N ALA A 158 1.14 -4.08 -19.01
CA ALA A 158 2.20 -4.80 -18.31
C ALA A 158 2.09 -6.32 -18.52
N LEU A 159 0.89 -6.89 -18.33
CA LEU A 159 0.65 -8.31 -18.56
C LEU A 159 1.01 -8.76 -19.99
N ILE A 160 0.59 -8.01 -20.99
CA ILE A 160 0.93 -8.32 -22.39
C ILE A 160 2.44 -8.21 -22.63
N SER A 161 3.10 -7.21 -22.05
CA SER A 161 4.55 -7.04 -22.14
C SER A 161 5.32 -8.19 -21.51
N ASP A 162 4.76 -8.80 -20.46
CA ASP A 162 5.29 -9.99 -19.79
C ASP A 162 4.91 -11.31 -20.51
N GLY A 163 4.28 -11.23 -21.68
CA GLY A 163 3.92 -12.38 -22.50
C GLY A 163 2.61 -13.07 -22.07
N VAL A 164 1.81 -12.45 -21.22
CA VAL A 164 0.47 -12.95 -20.86
C VAL A 164 -0.53 -12.46 -21.90
N LEU A 165 -1.05 -13.37 -22.71
CA LEU A 165 -2.06 -13.03 -23.72
C LEU A 165 -3.47 -13.23 -23.13
N PRO A 166 -4.47 -12.44 -23.59
CA PRO A 166 -5.87 -12.63 -23.21
C PRO A 166 -6.34 -14.07 -23.48
N SER A 167 -7.00 -14.67 -22.49
CA SER A 167 -7.54 -16.03 -22.57
C SER A 167 -8.81 -16.14 -21.73
N ASN A 168 -9.48 -17.28 -21.78
CA ASN A 168 -10.67 -17.54 -20.97
C ASN A 168 -10.37 -18.23 -19.63
N GLU A 169 -9.12 -18.36 -19.26
CA GLU A 169 -8.67 -18.98 -18.02
C GLU A 169 -7.29 -18.47 -17.60
N GLY A 170 -6.93 -18.71 -16.31
CA GLY A 170 -5.62 -18.37 -15.76
C GLY A 170 -5.34 -16.86 -15.74
N ARG A 171 -4.06 -16.48 -15.84
CA ARG A 171 -3.62 -15.08 -15.78
C ARG A 171 -4.15 -14.22 -16.94
N GLY A 172 -4.46 -14.82 -18.08
CA GLY A 172 -4.97 -14.11 -19.24
C GLY A 172 -6.46 -13.80 -19.19
N TYR A 173 -7.17 -14.29 -18.18
CA TYR A 173 -8.61 -14.03 -17.97
C TYR A 173 -8.88 -12.65 -17.32
N VAL A 174 -7.94 -12.09 -16.59
CA VAL A 174 -8.08 -10.84 -15.83
C VAL A 174 -8.27 -9.60 -16.71
#